data_c004b5a26ad814736cb7c1ee7512e46a
#
_entry.id   c004b5a26ad814736cb7c1ee7512e46a
#
_cell.length_a   1.000
_cell.length_b   1.000
_cell.length_c   1.000
_cell.angle_alpha   90.00
_cell.angle_beta   90.00
_cell.angle_gamma   90.00
#
_symmetry.space_group_name_H-M   'P 1'
#
loop_
_entity.id
_entity.type
_entity.pdbx_description
1 polymer ?
#
loop_
_entity_poly.entity_id
_entity_poly.type
_entity_poly.pdbx_seq_one_letter_code
_entity_poly.pdbx_strand_id
1 'polypeptide(L)'
;MADEDCQNLTVDDIVALIDEAYKTLYNNRAICPTMATTLTFMAKTNEGMLLAHLGDSRIYQIRKGEGVVFQTKDHSLVNDLLDSGAIKPEEAKNHPQGNVITKCLFVTDDKDRYMAPTITLIRDIKPRDVFMLCTDGVYGLVSNDDMVEILTSDNALEERTKELVALCRNSHDNNTAYIIEIGGVDDDSTDKKENVTYTIGKPRRPIKRRICDFVRETLRFVKQNKHLE
;
A
#
# COMPACT_ATOMS: atom_id res chain seq x y z
N MET A 1 3.07 -21.47 -11.88
CA MET A 1 3.35 -20.61 -13.08
C MET A 1 3.07 -19.14 -12.84
N ALA A 2 2.21 -18.74 -11.88
CA ALA A 2 2.04 -17.31 -11.49
C ALA A 2 3.16 -16.80 -10.57
N ASP A 3 3.82 -17.67 -9.82
CA ASP A 3 4.86 -17.29 -8.84
C ASP A 3 6.18 -16.82 -9.46
N GLU A 4 6.61 -17.40 -10.60
CA GLU A 4 7.91 -17.04 -11.20
C GLU A 4 7.92 -15.60 -11.80
N ASP A 5 6.77 -15.13 -12.30
CA ASP A 5 6.68 -13.78 -12.88
C ASP A 5 6.74 -12.67 -11.81
N CYS A 6 6.26 -12.95 -10.58
CA CYS A 6 6.32 -11.98 -9.48
C CYS A 6 7.72 -11.88 -8.85
N GLN A 7 8.50 -12.96 -8.85
CA GLN A 7 9.84 -13.00 -8.25
C GLN A 7 10.84 -12.04 -8.93
N ASN A 8 10.60 -11.68 -10.19
CA ASN A 8 11.45 -10.80 -10.99
C ASN A 8 10.85 -9.40 -11.20
N LEU A 9 9.85 -9.00 -10.41
CA LEU A 9 9.30 -7.65 -10.48
C LEU A 9 10.35 -6.61 -10.11
N THR A 10 10.42 -5.56 -10.93
CA THR A 10 11.31 -4.43 -10.75
C THR A 10 10.54 -3.15 -10.43
N VAL A 11 11.24 -2.12 -10.01
CA VAL A 11 10.67 -0.77 -9.83
C VAL A 11 10.03 -0.27 -11.14
N ASP A 12 10.68 -0.49 -12.28
CA ASP A 12 10.15 -0.08 -13.59
C ASP A 12 8.84 -0.79 -13.94
N ASP A 13 8.70 -2.08 -13.58
CA ASP A 13 7.46 -2.82 -13.78
C ASP A 13 6.32 -2.23 -12.94
N ILE A 14 6.58 -1.83 -11.68
CA ILE A 14 5.57 -1.18 -10.83
C ILE A 14 5.14 0.17 -11.42
N VAL A 15 6.07 1.00 -11.87
CA VAL A 15 5.76 2.28 -12.52
C VAL A 15 4.91 2.06 -13.77
N ALA A 16 5.24 1.06 -14.56
CA ALA A 16 4.49 0.71 -15.74
C ALA A 16 3.07 0.18 -15.43
N LEU A 17 2.89 -0.57 -14.32
CA LEU A 17 1.57 -0.96 -13.81
C LEU A 17 0.71 0.25 -13.41
N ILE A 18 1.30 1.25 -12.77
CA ILE A 18 0.62 2.51 -12.42
C ILE A 18 0.18 3.25 -13.68
N ASP A 19 1.03 3.35 -14.70
CA ASP A 19 0.68 3.96 -15.99
C ASP A 19 -0.51 3.24 -16.65
N GLU A 20 -0.56 1.91 -16.58
CA GLU A 20 -1.69 1.15 -17.12
C GLU A 20 -2.97 1.34 -16.26
N ALA A 21 -2.84 1.51 -14.95
CA ALA A 21 -3.96 1.84 -14.08
C ALA A 21 -4.57 3.20 -14.46
N TYR A 22 -3.76 4.23 -14.73
CA TYR A 22 -4.25 5.52 -15.23
C TYR A 22 -5.00 5.37 -16.56
N LYS A 23 -4.47 4.62 -17.53
CA LYS A 23 -5.16 4.36 -18.79
C LYS A 23 -6.49 3.63 -18.59
N THR A 24 -6.52 2.69 -17.66
CA THR A 24 -7.74 1.93 -17.35
C THR A 24 -8.79 2.83 -16.71
N LEU A 25 -8.42 3.72 -15.80
CA LEU A 25 -9.32 4.72 -15.23
C LEU A 25 -9.87 5.63 -16.33
N TYR A 26 -9.02 6.17 -17.19
CA TYR A 26 -9.44 7.03 -18.30
C TYR A 26 -10.38 6.34 -19.28
N ASN A 27 -10.11 5.09 -19.64
CA ASN A 27 -10.97 4.31 -20.53
C ASN A 27 -12.36 4.05 -19.94
N ASN A 28 -12.50 4.11 -18.61
CA ASN A 28 -13.78 3.95 -17.90
C ASN A 28 -14.42 5.29 -17.48
N ARG A 29 -13.89 6.44 -17.91
CA ARG A 29 -14.37 7.79 -17.53
C ARG A 29 -15.84 8.06 -17.82
N ALA A 30 -16.42 7.38 -18.82
CA ALA A 30 -17.84 7.51 -19.13
C ALA A 30 -18.75 7.03 -17.99
N ILE A 31 -18.27 6.08 -17.16
CA ILE A 31 -19.00 5.54 -16.02
C ILE A 31 -18.80 6.43 -14.79
N CYS A 32 -17.57 6.90 -14.58
CA CYS A 32 -17.22 7.72 -13.43
C CYS A 32 -16.14 8.76 -13.80
N PRO A 33 -16.52 9.95 -14.29
CA PRO A 33 -15.58 10.93 -14.85
C PRO A 33 -14.65 11.57 -13.81
N THR A 34 -15.04 11.56 -12.54
CA THR A 34 -14.29 12.17 -11.42
C THR A 34 -13.69 11.14 -10.46
N MET A 35 -13.55 9.89 -10.90
CA MET A 35 -13.01 8.83 -10.05
C MET A 35 -11.58 9.15 -9.63
N ALA A 36 -11.32 9.02 -8.33
CA ALA A 36 -9.99 9.01 -7.75
C ALA A 36 -9.91 7.87 -6.72
N THR A 37 -8.70 7.34 -6.52
CA THR A 37 -8.47 6.25 -5.55
C THR A 37 -7.02 6.28 -5.07
N THR A 38 -6.81 5.83 -3.85
CA THR A 38 -5.49 5.48 -3.32
C THR A 38 -5.05 4.12 -3.85
N LEU A 39 -3.79 3.78 -3.69
CA LEU A 39 -3.23 2.49 -4.03
C LEU A 39 -2.25 2.04 -2.96
N THR A 40 -2.35 0.79 -2.54
CA THR A 40 -1.29 0.04 -1.87
C THR A 40 -1.03 -1.24 -2.64
N PHE A 41 0.24 -1.59 -2.80
CA PHE A 41 0.69 -2.77 -3.53
C PHE A 41 1.85 -3.43 -2.78
N MET A 42 1.85 -4.76 -2.75
CA MET A 42 2.94 -5.55 -2.19
C MET A 42 3.18 -6.79 -3.06
N ALA A 43 4.45 -7.08 -3.34
CA ALA A 43 4.86 -8.30 -4.01
C ALA A 43 6.13 -8.88 -3.37
N LYS A 44 6.17 -10.22 -3.22
CA LYS A 44 7.40 -10.92 -2.90
C LYS A 44 8.28 -11.00 -4.14
N THR A 45 9.54 -10.61 -3.99
CA THR A 45 10.57 -10.72 -5.04
C THR A 45 11.76 -11.51 -4.52
N ASN A 46 12.72 -11.81 -5.41
CA ASN A 46 13.99 -12.44 -5.02
C ASN A 46 14.85 -11.53 -4.12
N GLU A 47 14.60 -10.22 -4.11
CA GLU A 47 15.37 -9.25 -3.33
C GLU A 47 14.70 -8.87 -2.00
N GLY A 48 13.43 -9.24 -1.77
CA GLY A 48 12.63 -8.90 -0.61
C GLY A 48 11.18 -8.59 -0.95
N MET A 49 10.50 -7.85 -0.08
CA MET A 49 9.14 -7.36 -0.35
C MET A 49 9.18 -6.00 -1.04
N LEU A 50 8.70 -5.96 -2.29
CA LEU A 50 8.55 -4.74 -3.06
C LEU A 50 7.18 -4.13 -2.76
N LEU A 51 7.19 -2.93 -2.17
CA LEU A 51 6.01 -2.18 -1.77
C LEU A 51 5.84 -0.97 -2.67
N ALA A 52 4.59 -0.61 -2.99
CA ALA A 52 4.30 0.67 -3.64
C ALA A 52 3.01 1.27 -3.08
N HIS A 53 2.95 2.60 -2.94
CA HIS A 53 1.72 3.28 -2.54
C HIS A 53 1.55 4.64 -3.22
N LEU A 54 0.28 5.03 -3.34
CA LEU A 54 -0.20 6.36 -3.72
C LEU A 54 -1.36 6.72 -2.82
N GLY A 55 -1.30 7.86 -2.14
CA GLY A 55 -2.32 8.31 -1.21
C GLY A 55 -1.93 8.12 0.24
N ASP A 56 -2.93 7.98 1.07
CA ASP A 56 -2.86 7.84 2.53
C ASP A 56 -3.21 6.43 3.05
N SER A 57 -3.65 5.53 2.19
CA SER A 57 -3.71 4.11 2.55
C SER A 57 -2.31 3.60 2.84
N ARG A 58 -2.15 2.84 3.93
CA ARG A 58 -0.84 2.51 4.50
C ARG A 58 -0.47 1.05 4.34
N ILE A 59 0.85 0.80 4.31
CA ILE A 59 1.45 -0.51 4.44
C ILE A 59 2.30 -0.50 5.70
N TYR A 60 2.06 -1.47 6.58
CA TYR A 60 2.81 -1.68 7.81
C TYR A 60 3.60 -2.98 7.72
N GLN A 61 4.79 -3.02 8.33
CA GLN A 61 5.47 -4.24 8.74
C GLN A 61 5.53 -4.24 10.27
N ILE A 62 4.97 -5.27 10.87
CA ILE A 62 4.82 -5.40 12.32
C ILE A 62 5.58 -6.64 12.75
N ARG A 63 6.38 -6.51 13.82
CA ARG A 63 7.24 -7.59 14.33
C ARG A 63 7.06 -7.77 15.83
N LYS A 64 6.87 -9.02 16.26
CA LYS A 64 6.73 -9.36 17.67
C LYS A 64 7.97 -8.91 18.47
N GLY A 65 7.75 -8.11 19.52
CA GLY A 65 8.79 -7.59 20.39
C GLY A 65 9.53 -6.34 19.88
N GLU A 66 9.36 -5.98 18.59
CA GLU A 66 9.96 -4.77 18.02
C GLU A 66 8.89 -3.69 17.67
N GLY A 67 7.61 -4.10 17.53
CA GLY A 67 6.52 -3.18 17.19
C GLY A 67 6.36 -2.96 15.70
N VAL A 68 5.96 -1.73 15.31
CA VAL A 68 5.90 -1.31 13.91
C VAL A 68 7.33 -1.01 13.44
N VAL A 69 7.91 -1.93 12.64
CA VAL A 69 9.30 -1.79 12.13
C VAL A 69 9.36 -1.03 10.81
N PHE A 70 8.25 -0.95 10.08
CA PHE A 70 8.10 -0.11 8.89
C PHE A 70 6.64 0.35 8.74
N GLN A 71 6.47 1.58 8.27
CA GLN A 71 5.19 2.16 7.86
C GLN A 71 5.41 3.09 6.66
N THR A 72 4.53 3.03 5.66
CA THR A 72 4.52 4.01 4.57
C THR A 72 4.17 5.40 5.10
N LYS A 73 4.78 6.43 4.50
CA LYS A 73 4.46 7.82 4.79
C LYS A 73 3.36 8.31 3.86
N ASP A 74 2.25 8.78 4.43
CA ASP A 74 1.11 9.24 3.65
C ASP A 74 1.48 10.39 2.70
N HIS A 75 0.95 10.36 1.50
CA HIS A 75 0.98 11.48 0.59
C HIS A 75 -0.13 12.46 0.98
N SER A 76 0.11 13.26 2.00
CA SER A 76 -0.83 14.22 2.55
C SER A 76 -0.23 15.62 2.63
N LEU A 77 -1.09 16.63 2.55
CA LEU A 77 -0.66 18.04 2.67
C LEU A 77 0.10 18.28 4.00
N VAL A 78 -0.34 17.64 5.08
CA VAL A 78 0.30 17.79 6.39
C VAL A 78 1.74 17.26 6.37
N ASN A 79 1.97 16.12 5.73
CA ASN A 79 3.32 15.58 5.59
C ASN A 79 4.20 16.45 4.68
N ASP A 80 3.63 17.01 3.60
CA ASP A 80 4.36 17.94 2.71
C ASP A 80 4.74 19.22 3.46
N LEU A 81 3.85 19.75 4.32
CA LEU A 81 4.12 20.91 5.17
C LEU A 81 5.19 20.61 6.26
N LEU A 82 5.16 19.42 6.86
CA LEU A 82 6.19 18.96 7.80
C LEU A 82 7.55 18.86 7.12
N ASP A 83 7.62 18.25 5.94
CA ASP A 83 8.85 18.05 5.18
C ASP A 83 9.48 19.38 4.73
N SER A 84 8.65 20.35 4.40
CA SER A 84 9.11 21.71 4.07
C SER A 84 9.47 22.56 5.29
N GLY A 85 9.18 22.10 6.51
CA GLY A 85 9.36 22.86 7.73
C GLY A 85 8.35 23.99 7.92
N ALA A 86 7.26 23.99 7.14
CA ALA A 86 6.21 25.02 7.22
C ALA A 86 5.35 24.88 8.49
N ILE A 87 5.25 23.68 9.03
CA ILE A 87 4.59 23.40 10.32
C ILE A 87 5.48 22.53 11.19
N LYS A 88 5.26 22.55 12.51
CA LYS A 88 5.93 21.68 13.49
C LYS A 88 5.15 20.36 13.68
N PRO A 89 5.80 19.29 14.19
CA PRO A 89 5.13 18.03 14.47
C PRO A 89 3.92 18.15 15.39
N GLU A 90 3.93 19.07 16.35
CA GLU A 90 2.84 19.32 17.28
C GLU A 90 1.59 19.89 16.58
N GLU A 91 1.78 20.64 15.50
CA GLU A 91 0.72 21.27 14.72
C GLU A 91 0.08 20.29 13.74
N ALA A 92 0.81 19.24 13.35
CA ALA A 92 0.37 18.24 12.39
C ALA A 92 -0.82 17.41 12.89
N LYS A 93 -0.80 17.02 14.17
CA LYS A 93 -1.77 16.07 14.75
C LYS A 93 -3.23 16.51 14.65
N ASN A 94 -3.47 17.83 14.73
CA ASN A 94 -4.82 18.42 14.69
C ASN A 94 -4.96 19.44 13.56
N HIS A 95 -4.19 19.27 12.49
CA HIS A 95 -4.21 20.23 11.38
C HIS A 95 -5.58 20.22 10.69
N PRO A 96 -6.21 21.37 10.38
CA PRO A 96 -7.53 21.43 9.75
C PRO A 96 -7.62 20.72 8.40
N GLN A 97 -6.49 20.57 7.71
CA GLN A 97 -6.36 19.89 6.42
C GLN A 97 -5.70 18.51 6.56
N GLY A 98 -5.87 17.84 7.71
CA GLY A 98 -5.30 16.52 7.98
C GLY A 98 -5.67 15.45 6.95
N ASN A 99 -6.88 15.54 6.39
CA ASN A 99 -7.41 14.58 5.43
C ASN A 99 -7.16 14.97 3.95
N VAL A 100 -6.33 15.99 3.67
CA VAL A 100 -6.04 16.39 2.28
C VAL A 100 -4.93 15.54 1.70
N ILE A 101 -5.29 14.68 0.74
CA ILE A 101 -4.37 13.81 0.00
C ILE A 101 -3.71 14.64 -1.12
N THR A 102 -2.39 14.52 -1.27
CA THR A 102 -1.61 15.23 -2.30
C THR A 102 -1.25 14.35 -3.51
N LYS A 103 -1.36 13.02 -3.38
CA LYS A 103 -1.17 12.09 -4.50
C LYS A 103 -2.23 10.99 -4.49
N CYS A 104 -2.82 10.72 -5.65
CA CYS A 104 -3.77 9.63 -5.85
C CYS A 104 -3.79 9.21 -7.34
N LEU A 105 -4.39 8.07 -7.64
CA LEU A 105 -4.81 7.75 -8.99
C LEU A 105 -6.12 8.48 -9.30
N PHE A 106 -6.22 9.16 -10.43
CA PHE A 106 -7.44 9.86 -10.84
C PHE A 106 -7.63 9.83 -12.36
N VAL A 107 -8.83 10.13 -12.81
CA VAL A 107 -9.16 10.10 -14.24
C VAL A 107 -8.46 11.24 -14.97
N THR A 108 -7.50 10.92 -15.83
CA THR A 108 -6.80 11.86 -16.72
C THR A 108 -6.19 11.11 -17.91
N ASP A 109 -6.11 11.75 -19.08
CA ASP A 109 -5.33 11.30 -20.23
C ASP A 109 -3.99 12.01 -20.37
N ASP A 110 -3.80 13.05 -19.59
CA ASP A 110 -2.56 13.84 -19.55
C ASP A 110 -1.51 13.10 -18.71
N LYS A 111 -0.52 12.50 -19.37
CA LYS A 111 0.58 11.78 -18.72
C LYS A 111 1.47 12.66 -17.86
N ASP A 112 1.54 13.94 -18.13
CA ASP A 112 2.35 14.86 -17.32
C ASP A 112 1.73 15.10 -15.93
N ARG A 113 0.43 14.75 -15.77
CA ARG A 113 -0.30 14.77 -14.51
C ARG A 113 -0.26 13.43 -13.75
N TYR A 114 0.30 12.38 -14.34
CA TYR A 114 0.45 11.09 -13.63
C TYR A 114 1.36 11.27 -12.41
N MET A 115 0.85 10.85 -11.26
CA MET A 115 1.59 10.93 -9.99
C MET A 115 2.43 9.68 -9.80
N ALA A 116 3.71 9.87 -9.51
CA ALA A 116 4.62 8.76 -9.26
C ALA A 116 4.35 8.15 -7.87
N PRO A 117 4.27 6.81 -7.76
CA PRO A 117 4.16 6.14 -6.47
C PRO A 117 5.46 6.31 -5.66
N THR A 118 5.36 6.16 -4.35
CA THR A 118 6.53 5.83 -3.53
C THR A 118 6.70 4.33 -3.55
N ILE A 119 7.91 3.87 -3.90
CA ILE A 119 8.26 2.44 -3.95
C ILE A 119 9.35 2.17 -2.92
N THR A 120 9.18 1.12 -2.13
CA THR A 120 10.15 0.71 -1.12
C THR A 120 10.39 -0.80 -1.23
N LEU A 121 11.65 -1.20 -1.23
CA LEU A 121 12.07 -2.59 -1.12
C LEU A 121 12.45 -2.88 0.33
N ILE A 122 11.67 -3.73 1.00
CA ILE A 122 11.93 -4.21 2.34
C ILE A 122 12.79 -5.48 2.24
N ARG A 123 13.97 -5.45 2.83
CA ARG A 123 14.93 -6.56 2.84
C ARG A 123 15.07 -7.21 4.22
N ASP A 124 14.85 -6.44 5.30
CA ASP A 124 14.81 -6.99 6.66
C ASP A 124 13.45 -7.63 6.93
N ILE A 125 13.34 -8.91 6.60
CA ILE A 125 12.12 -9.71 6.78
C ILE A 125 12.48 -10.89 7.67
N LYS A 126 11.65 -11.13 8.70
CA LYS A 126 11.82 -12.27 9.62
C LYS A 126 10.59 -13.17 9.58
N PRO A 127 10.74 -14.45 9.90
CA PRO A 127 9.60 -15.34 10.15
C PRO A 127 8.65 -14.71 11.17
N ARG A 128 7.35 -14.84 10.93
CA ARG A 128 6.27 -14.24 11.71
C ARG A 128 6.15 -12.71 11.64
N ASP A 129 6.91 -12.01 10.78
CA ASP A 129 6.56 -10.64 10.44
C ASP A 129 5.15 -10.60 9.85
N VAL A 130 4.37 -9.59 10.25
CA VAL A 130 3.03 -9.36 9.71
C VAL A 130 3.06 -8.10 8.87
N PHE A 131 2.70 -8.22 7.59
CA PHE A 131 2.42 -7.09 6.73
C PHE A 131 0.91 -6.82 6.75
N MET A 132 0.55 -5.55 6.90
CA MET A 132 -0.84 -5.10 6.79
C MET A 132 -0.92 -3.94 5.80
N LEU A 133 -1.79 -4.09 4.80
CA LEU A 133 -2.19 -3.02 3.88
C LEU A 133 -3.59 -2.59 4.30
N CYS A 134 -3.80 -1.31 4.59
CA CYS A 134 -5.11 -0.86 5.06
C CYS A 134 -5.45 0.58 4.65
N THR A 135 -6.76 0.87 4.66
CA THR A 135 -7.29 2.23 4.51
C THR A 135 -7.30 2.97 5.84
N ASP A 136 -7.52 4.28 5.77
CA ASP A 136 -7.60 5.19 6.92
C ASP A 136 -8.72 4.84 7.91
N GLY A 137 -9.82 4.26 7.44
CA GLY A 137 -10.89 3.73 8.30
C GLY A 137 -10.43 2.63 9.27
N VAL A 138 -9.24 2.04 9.09
CA VAL A 138 -8.62 1.10 10.03
C VAL A 138 -7.73 1.83 11.01
N TYR A 139 -6.65 2.49 10.53
CA TYR A 139 -5.66 3.12 11.41
C TYR A 139 -6.16 4.41 12.08
N GLY A 140 -7.26 4.98 11.62
CA GLY A 140 -7.94 6.08 12.28
C GLY A 140 -8.63 5.67 13.59
N LEU A 141 -8.93 4.38 13.77
CA LEU A 141 -9.58 3.82 14.96
C LEU A 141 -8.66 2.95 15.80
N VAL A 142 -7.76 2.21 15.16
CA VAL A 142 -6.87 1.26 15.84
C VAL A 142 -5.50 1.89 15.96
N SER A 143 -5.02 2.05 17.20
CA SER A 143 -3.69 2.60 17.44
C SER A 143 -2.58 1.62 16.98
N ASN A 144 -1.37 2.13 16.78
CA ASN A 144 -0.23 1.26 16.45
C ASN A 144 0.02 0.22 17.56
N ASP A 145 -0.17 0.59 18.82
CA ASP A 145 0.02 -0.32 19.96
C ASP A 145 -1.01 -1.46 19.94
N ASP A 146 -2.29 -1.14 19.72
CA ASP A 146 -3.36 -2.15 19.58
C ASP A 146 -3.10 -3.05 18.36
N MET A 147 -2.68 -2.48 17.21
CA MET A 147 -2.32 -3.27 16.02
C MET A 147 -1.19 -4.26 16.33
N VAL A 148 -0.15 -3.81 17.03
CA VAL A 148 0.99 -4.65 17.43
C VAL A 148 0.52 -5.75 18.36
N GLU A 149 -0.23 -5.43 19.41
CA GLU A 149 -0.72 -6.39 20.40
C GLU A 149 -1.55 -7.49 19.72
N ILE A 150 -2.54 -7.10 18.91
CA ILE A 150 -3.43 -8.04 18.22
C ILE A 150 -2.66 -8.88 17.20
N LEU A 151 -1.93 -8.22 16.28
CA LEU A 151 -1.35 -8.89 15.11
C LEU A 151 -0.12 -9.73 15.44
N THR A 152 0.52 -9.53 16.59
CA THR A 152 1.67 -10.34 17.04
C THR A 152 1.33 -11.33 18.15
N SER A 153 0.06 -11.45 18.55
CA SER A 153 -0.40 -12.45 19.51
C SER A 153 -0.16 -13.88 18.99
N ASP A 154 -0.22 -14.87 19.87
CA ASP A 154 0.00 -16.27 19.49
C ASP A 154 -1.27 -16.98 18.97
N ASN A 155 -2.39 -16.24 18.84
CA ASN A 155 -3.62 -16.72 18.25
C ASN A 155 -3.46 -17.01 16.74
N ALA A 156 -4.34 -17.81 16.17
CA ALA A 156 -4.39 -18.01 14.73
C ALA A 156 -4.62 -16.69 13.99
N LEU A 157 -4.04 -16.52 12.79
CA LEU A 157 -4.16 -15.28 12.00
C LEU A 157 -5.62 -14.88 11.77
N GLU A 158 -6.50 -15.86 11.58
CA GLU A 158 -7.94 -15.62 11.40
C GLU A 158 -8.58 -14.98 12.66
N GLU A 159 -8.21 -15.42 13.87
CA GLU A 159 -8.71 -14.87 15.11
C GLU A 159 -8.21 -13.45 15.33
N ARG A 160 -6.90 -13.21 15.10
CA ARG A 160 -6.29 -11.88 15.14
C ARG A 160 -6.99 -10.91 14.16
N THR A 161 -7.30 -11.40 12.96
CA THR A 161 -8.04 -10.62 11.95
C THR A 161 -9.45 -10.27 12.41
N LYS A 162 -10.17 -11.24 13.01
CA LYS A 162 -11.52 -10.99 13.56
C LYS A 162 -11.50 -9.96 14.68
N GLU A 163 -10.49 -10.00 15.54
CA GLU A 163 -10.32 -9.04 16.64
C GLU A 163 -10.08 -7.63 16.09
N LEU A 164 -9.16 -7.48 15.11
CA LEU A 164 -8.93 -6.20 14.45
C LEU A 164 -10.20 -5.64 13.79
N VAL A 165 -10.94 -6.47 13.05
CA VAL A 165 -12.21 -6.08 12.41
C VAL A 165 -13.25 -5.65 13.44
N ALA A 166 -13.29 -6.29 14.63
CA ALA A 166 -14.21 -5.93 15.67
C ALA A 166 -14.00 -4.50 16.18
N LEU A 167 -12.74 -4.03 16.25
CA LEU A 167 -12.43 -2.64 16.61
C LEU A 167 -12.89 -1.64 15.54
N CYS A 168 -12.90 -2.06 14.26
CA CYS A 168 -13.29 -1.20 13.14
C CYS A 168 -14.82 -1.13 12.92
N ARG A 169 -15.65 -1.91 13.62
CA ARG A 169 -17.11 -1.97 13.40
C ARG A 169 -17.84 -0.63 13.54
N ASN A 170 -17.32 0.26 14.37
CA ASN A 170 -17.92 1.57 14.61
C ASN A 170 -17.23 2.68 13.81
N SER A 171 -16.47 2.32 12.77
CA SER A 171 -15.89 3.31 11.87
C SER A 171 -16.99 4.10 11.18
N HIS A 172 -16.81 5.42 11.10
CA HIS A 172 -17.64 6.31 10.27
C HIS A 172 -17.18 6.31 8.82
N ASP A 173 -16.08 5.61 8.52
CA ASP A 173 -15.51 5.50 7.19
C ASP A 173 -15.41 4.04 6.77
N ASN A 174 -15.34 3.81 5.45
CA ASN A 174 -15.11 2.49 4.89
C ASN A 174 -13.74 1.96 5.35
N ASN A 175 -13.70 0.74 5.84
CA ASN A 175 -12.47 0.13 6.30
C ASN A 175 -12.17 -1.15 5.52
N THR A 176 -10.92 -1.27 5.10
CA THR A 176 -10.41 -2.46 4.39
C THR A 176 -8.99 -2.73 4.87
N ALA A 177 -8.70 -4.00 5.14
CA ALA A 177 -7.35 -4.44 5.45
C ALA A 177 -7.02 -5.76 4.76
N TYR A 178 -5.75 -5.87 4.35
CA TYR A 178 -5.12 -7.12 3.91
C TYR A 178 -4.01 -7.44 4.91
N ILE A 179 -4.03 -8.64 5.49
CA ILE A 179 -3.08 -9.08 6.53
C ILE A 179 -2.36 -10.32 6.05
N ILE A 180 -1.03 -10.27 6.01
CA ILE A 180 -0.16 -11.35 5.52
C ILE A 180 0.89 -11.63 6.59
N GLU A 181 0.95 -12.88 7.08
CA GLU A 181 2.01 -13.35 7.98
C GLU A 181 3.08 -14.08 7.17
N ILE A 182 4.34 -13.81 7.46
CA ILE A 182 5.49 -14.48 6.85
C ILE A 182 5.74 -15.80 7.56
N GLY A 183 5.49 -16.92 6.86
CA GLY A 183 5.65 -18.26 7.41
C GLY A 183 7.12 -18.68 7.56
N GLY A 184 7.97 -18.28 6.63
CA GLY A 184 9.40 -18.59 6.64
C GLY A 184 10.16 -17.68 5.70
N VAL A 185 11.46 -17.58 5.94
CA VAL A 185 12.42 -16.84 5.09
C VAL A 185 13.55 -17.82 4.77
N ASP A 186 13.90 -17.95 3.50
CA ASP A 186 15.04 -18.76 3.09
C ASP A 186 16.33 -18.09 3.62
N ASP A 187 17.10 -18.85 4.38
CA ASP A 187 18.20 -18.34 5.22
C ASP A 187 19.52 -18.18 4.43
N ASP A 188 19.47 -17.55 3.26
CA ASP A 188 20.64 -17.43 2.38
C ASP A 188 21.37 -16.07 2.46
N SER A 189 21.04 -15.20 3.43
CA SER A 189 21.77 -13.96 3.61
C SER A 189 21.82 -13.45 5.04
N THR A 190 22.93 -13.71 5.72
CA THR A 190 23.29 -13.15 7.04
C THR A 190 23.61 -11.66 7.03
N ASP A 191 23.65 -11.01 5.88
CA ASP A 191 23.87 -9.57 5.75
C ASP A 191 22.56 -8.81 5.91
N LYS A 192 22.45 -8.00 6.96
CA LYS A 192 21.39 -7.01 7.14
C LYS A 192 21.43 -6.03 5.98
N LYS A 193 20.63 -6.27 4.96
CA LYS A 193 20.46 -5.33 3.84
C LYS A 193 19.46 -4.25 4.26
N GLU A 194 19.86 -2.99 4.16
CA GLU A 194 18.99 -1.85 4.44
C GLU A 194 17.80 -1.81 3.47
N ASN A 195 16.66 -1.33 3.97
CA ASN A 195 15.51 -1.02 3.13
C ASN A 195 15.85 0.13 2.18
N VAL A 196 15.36 0.05 0.94
CA VAL A 196 15.64 1.05 -0.08
C VAL A 196 14.35 1.68 -0.58
N THR A 197 14.24 3.00 -0.48
CA THR A 197 13.14 3.76 -1.10
C THR A 197 13.63 4.39 -2.40
N TYR A 198 12.88 4.17 -3.47
CA TYR A 198 13.24 4.61 -4.82
C TYR A 198 12.57 5.93 -5.16
N THR A 199 13.37 6.88 -5.65
CA THR A 199 12.87 8.08 -6.33
C THR A 199 12.66 7.75 -7.81
N ILE A 200 11.43 7.88 -8.28
CA ILE A 200 11.04 7.40 -9.59
C ILE A 200 11.18 8.49 -10.64
N GLY A 201 11.91 8.15 -11.73
CA GLY A 201 11.87 8.87 -12.99
C GLY A 201 10.76 8.35 -13.92
N LYS A 202 10.51 9.03 -15.05
CA LYS A 202 9.51 8.57 -16.04
C LYS A 202 9.89 7.19 -16.61
N PRO A 203 8.95 6.23 -16.74
CA PRO A 203 9.23 4.86 -17.19
C PRO A 203 9.70 4.82 -18.66
N ARG A 204 10.63 3.89 -18.96
CA ARG A 204 11.27 3.77 -20.28
C ARG A 204 11.02 2.45 -21.02
N ARG A 205 10.25 1.49 -20.45
CA ARG A 205 10.08 0.13 -21.01
C ARG A 205 8.62 -0.30 -21.13
N PRO A 206 8.25 -1.15 -22.13
CA PRO A 206 6.91 -1.72 -22.24
C PRO A 206 6.68 -2.82 -21.20
N ILE A 207 5.48 -2.88 -20.65
CA ILE A 207 5.05 -3.81 -19.61
C ILE A 207 4.98 -5.25 -20.13
N LYS A 208 5.33 -6.22 -19.29
CA LYS A 208 5.06 -7.64 -19.55
C LYS A 208 3.54 -7.89 -19.55
N ARG A 209 3.00 -8.43 -20.65
CA ARG A 209 1.56 -8.57 -20.94
C ARG A 209 0.73 -9.27 -19.84
N ARG A 210 1.32 -10.25 -19.13
CA ARG A 210 0.67 -11.04 -18.07
C ARG A 210 0.30 -10.26 -16.80
N ILE A 211 1.13 -9.28 -16.43
CA ILE A 211 0.89 -8.44 -15.24
C ILE A 211 -0.30 -7.51 -15.50
N CYS A 212 -0.43 -6.99 -16.73
CA CYS A 212 -1.58 -6.19 -17.13
C CYS A 212 -2.91 -6.98 -17.07
N ASP A 213 -2.88 -8.28 -17.39
CA ASP A 213 -4.08 -9.11 -17.34
C ASP A 213 -4.55 -9.33 -15.89
N PHE A 214 -3.63 -9.52 -14.94
CA PHE A 214 -3.93 -9.59 -13.50
C PHE A 214 -4.60 -8.30 -12.97
N VAL A 215 -4.04 -7.13 -13.29
CA VAL A 215 -4.63 -5.83 -12.90
C VAL A 215 -6.02 -5.66 -13.54
N ARG A 216 -6.21 -6.05 -14.81
CA ARG A 216 -7.50 -6.00 -15.48
C ARG A 216 -8.52 -6.95 -14.85
N GLU A 217 -8.13 -8.13 -14.42
CA GLU A 217 -9.01 -9.09 -13.75
C GLU A 217 -9.42 -8.60 -12.37
N THR A 218 -8.48 -8.05 -11.60
CA THR A 218 -8.77 -7.46 -10.28
C THR A 218 -9.74 -6.29 -10.41
N LEU A 219 -9.53 -5.40 -11.37
CA LEU A 219 -10.46 -4.29 -11.65
C LEU A 219 -11.82 -4.75 -12.20
N ARG A 220 -11.91 -5.91 -12.90
CA ARG A 220 -13.17 -6.54 -13.29
C ARG A 220 -13.92 -7.11 -12.10
N PHE A 221 -13.23 -7.75 -11.16
CA PHE A 221 -13.81 -8.29 -9.93
C PHE A 221 -14.46 -7.19 -9.07
N VAL A 222 -13.81 -6.06 -8.92
CA VAL A 222 -14.37 -4.88 -8.22
C VAL A 222 -15.65 -4.36 -8.92
N LYS A 223 -15.74 -4.44 -10.26
CA LYS A 223 -16.93 -4.04 -11.00
C LYS A 223 -18.13 -4.99 -10.80
N GLN A 224 -17.87 -6.30 -10.68
CA GLN A 224 -18.95 -7.30 -10.56
C GLN A 224 -19.58 -7.28 -9.16
N ASN A 225 -18.84 -6.88 -8.13
CA ASN A 225 -19.33 -6.86 -6.75
C ASN A 225 -20.03 -5.56 -6.32
N LYS A 226 -20.10 -4.52 -7.17
CA LYS A 226 -20.89 -3.31 -6.90
C LYS A 226 -22.42 -3.49 -6.98
N HIS A 227 -22.92 -4.68 -7.28
CA HIS A 227 -24.36 -4.99 -7.34
C HIS A 227 -24.85 -5.82 -6.16
N LEU A 228 -24.09 -5.92 -5.08
CA LEU A 228 -24.44 -6.68 -3.86
C LEU A 228 -24.60 -5.77 -2.63
N GLU A 229 -25.10 -4.54 -2.82
CA GLU A 229 -25.66 -3.69 -1.77
C GLU A 229 -27.16 -3.53 -1.97
#